data_b29646981164e145119bbeefb11bbed1
#
_entry.id   b29646981164e145119bbeefb11bbed1
#
_cell.length_a   1.000
_cell.length_b   1.000
_cell.length_c   1.000
_cell.angle_alpha   90.00
_cell.angle_beta   90.00
_cell.angle_gamma   90.00
#
_symmetry.space_group_name_H-M   'P 1'
#
loop_
_entity.id
_entity.type
_entity.pdbx_description
1 polymer ?
#
loop_
_entity_poly.entity_id
_entity_poly.type
_entity_poly.pdbx_seq_one_letter_code
_entity_poly.pdbx_strand_id
1 'polypeptide(L)'
;IFCTKVASKLTRTYSSKHGLKDLVKEILNIELDKNEQTSDWGKKKLSKQQIQYAINDIVYLAELKKNMEDKLLDLKRFKTFNSIMKFMDTRVELDLMGWENSDIFAHK
;
A
#
# COMPACT_ATOMS: atom_id res chain seq x y z
N ILE A 1 8.29 -7.85 1.60
CA ILE A 1 7.06 -7.15 1.15
C ILE A 1 6.52 -6.26 2.26
N PHE A 2 6.12 -5.06 1.90
CA PHE A 2 5.45 -4.14 2.80
C PHE A 2 4.17 -3.65 2.14
N CYS A 3 3.01 -4.07 2.64
CA CYS A 3 1.72 -3.65 2.10
C CYS A 3 1.21 -2.41 2.84
N THR A 4 1.25 -1.26 2.16
CA THR A 4 0.82 0.01 2.75
C THR A 4 -0.67 -0.01 3.14
N LYS A 5 -1.49 -0.72 2.39
CA LYS A 5 -2.92 -0.83 2.66
C LYS A 5 -3.20 -1.55 3.98
N VAL A 6 -2.52 -2.67 4.22
CA VAL A 6 -2.65 -3.41 5.49
C VAL A 6 -2.10 -2.58 6.65
N ALA A 7 -0.92 -1.97 6.46
CA ALA A 7 -0.34 -1.10 7.47
C ALA A 7 -1.29 0.05 7.81
N SER A 8 -1.92 0.65 6.81
CA SER A 8 -2.89 1.72 6.99
C SER A 8 -4.10 1.26 7.80
N LYS A 9 -4.64 0.09 7.50
CA LYS A 9 -5.79 -0.45 8.25
C LYS A 9 -5.46 -0.70 9.71
N LEU A 10 -4.22 -1.11 10.01
CA LEU A 10 -3.78 -1.34 11.38
C LEU A 10 -3.45 -0.06 12.15
N THR A 11 -3.13 1.03 11.47
CA THR A 11 -2.69 2.28 12.10
C THR A 11 -3.72 3.40 12.02
N ARG A 12 -4.58 3.38 10.98
CA ARG A 12 -5.57 4.43 10.72
C ARG A 12 -6.98 3.87 10.85
N THR A 13 -7.31 3.39 12.02
CA THR A 13 -8.60 2.74 12.29
C THR A 13 -9.78 3.71 12.21
N TYR A 14 -9.50 5.00 12.21
CA TYR A 14 -10.50 6.07 12.13
C TYR A 14 -10.97 6.35 10.70
N SER A 15 -10.33 5.77 9.69
CA SER A 15 -10.63 6.06 8.28
C SER A 15 -10.90 4.78 7.50
N SER A 16 -11.75 4.89 6.46
CA SER A 16 -11.96 3.82 5.48
C SER A 16 -11.10 4.01 4.23
N LYS A 17 -10.33 5.09 4.14
CA LYS A 17 -9.53 5.45 2.96
C LYS A 17 -8.09 5.03 3.15
N HIS A 18 -7.70 3.95 2.47
CA HIS A 18 -6.38 3.33 2.62
C HIS A 18 -5.58 3.28 1.32
N GLY A 19 -6.03 3.98 0.27
CA GLY A 19 -5.32 4.05 -1.00
C GLY A 19 -4.07 4.92 -0.91
N LEU A 20 -3.14 4.72 -1.84
CA LEU A 20 -1.87 5.46 -1.85
C LEU A 20 -2.09 6.97 -1.87
N LYS A 21 -3.03 7.45 -2.68
CA LYS A 21 -3.34 8.88 -2.77
C LYS A 21 -3.77 9.46 -1.43
N ASP A 22 -4.64 8.73 -0.70
CA ASP A 22 -5.12 9.16 0.61
C ASP A 22 -4.00 9.17 1.64
N LEU A 23 -3.14 8.17 1.61
CA LEU A 23 -2.01 8.06 2.55
C LEU A 23 -0.97 9.16 2.32
N VAL A 24 -0.64 9.44 1.07
CA VAL A 24 0.32 10.49 0.73
C VAL A 24 -0.22 11.85 1.17
N LYS A 25 -1.50 12.10 0.93
CA LYS A 25 -2.11 13.37 1.34
C LYS A 25 -2.14 13.55 2.85
N GLU A 26 -2.56 12.53 3.59
CA GLU A 26 -2.70 12.62 5.04
C GLU A 26 -1.35 12.63 5.75
N ILE A 27 -0.46 11.72 5.39
CA ILE A 27 0.80 11.49 6.13
C ILE A 27 1.89 12.44 5.68
N LEU A 28 2.02 12.66 4.37
CA LEU A 28 3.07 13.51 3.80
C LEU A 28 2.57 14.90 3.41
N ASN A 29 1.25 15.13 3.44
CA ASN A 29 0.62 16.39 3.04
C ASN A 29 0.95 16.79 1.59
N ILE A 30 0.96 15.82 0.70
CA ILE A 30 1.27 15.99 -0.73
C ILE A 30 0.10 15.49 -1.54
N GLU A 31 -0.30 16.21 -2.59
CA GLU A 31 -1.28 15.76 -3.56
C GLU A 31 -0.56 15.14 -4.75
N LEU A 32 -0.93 13.89 -5.08
CA LEU A 32 -0.35 13.20 -6.23
C LEU A 32 -0.91 13.76 -7.54
N ASP A 33 -0.03 13.92 -8.53
CA ASP A 33 -0.42 14.29 -9.88
C ASP A 33 -1.08 13.11 -10.57
N LYS A 34 -2.37 13.26 -10.90
CA LYS A 34 -3.16 12.21 -11.55
C LYS A 34 -2.90 12.10 -13.05
N ASN A 35 -2.33 13.13 -13.66
CA ASN A 35 -2.14 13.15 -15.11
C ASN A 35 -1.23 12.02 -15.58
N GLU A 36 -0.17 11.75 -14.85
CA GLU A 36 0.78 10.70 -15.20
C GLU A 36 0.28 9.29 -14.87
N GLN A 37 -0.74 9.15 -14.01
CA GLN A 37 -1.34 7.85 -13.73
C GLN A 37 -2.05 7.28 -14.96
N THR A 38 -2.56 8.14 -15.83
CA THR A 38 -3.28 7.74 -17.04
C THR A 38 -2.43 7.87 -18.29
N SER A 39 -1.14 8.20 -18.17
CA SER A 39 -0.27 8.37 -19.33
C SER A 39 0.15 7.02 -19.92
N ASP A 40 0.67 7.05 -21.15
CA ASP A 40 1.09 5.84 -21.85
C ASP A 40 2.46 5.37 -21.36
N TRP A 41 2.46 4.40 -20.46
CA TRP A 41 3.66 3.78 -19.90
C TRP A 41 4.25 2.69 -20.81
N GLY A 42 3.54 2.32 -21.90
CA GLY A 42 4.01 1.34 -22.86
C GLY A 42 4.94 1.90 -23.94
N LYS A 43 5.23 3.20 -23.92
CA LYS A 43 6.14 3.82 -24.89
C LYS A 43 7.54 3.26 -24.77
N LYS A 44 8.25 3.22 -25.91
CA LYS A 44 9.67 2.86 -25.90
C LYS A 44 10.53 3.88 -25.14
N LYS A 45 10.15 5.15 -25.17
CA LYS A 45 10.87 6.23 -24.51
C LYS A 45 9.90 7.02 -23.65
N LEU A 46 10.11 6.99 -22.34
CA LEU A 46 9.29 7.74 -21.38
C LEU A 46 9.69 9.22 -21.41
N SER A 47 8.71 10.10 -21.20
CA SER A 47 8.95 11.54 -21.07
C SER A 47 9.69 11.83 -19.75
N LYS A 48 10.30 13.02 -19.67
CA LYS A 48 10.91 13.49 -18.43
C LYS A 48 9.90 13.56 -17.30
N GLN A 49 8.66 13.95 -17.59
CA GLN A 49 7.58 14.03 -16.62
C GLN A 49 7.20 12.64 -16.08
N GLN A 50 7.14 11.64 -16.97
CA GLN A 50 6.87 10.27 -16.56
C GLN A 50 7.97 9.70 -15.66
N ILE A 51 9.23 9.96 -16.01
CA ILE A 51 10.38 9.53 -15.21
C ILE A 51 10.33 10.20 -13.83
N GLN A 52 10.06 11.51 -13.79
CA GLN A 52 9.97 12.25 -12.52
C GLN A 52 8.82 11.75 -11.66
N TYR A 53 7.68 11.44 -12.27
CA TYR A 53 6.54 10.85 -11.56
C TYR A 53 6.92 9.53 -10.91
N ALA A 54 7.59 8.64 -11.66
CA ALA A 54 8.01 7.35 -11.14
C ALA A 54 9.02 7.48 -9.99
N ILE A 55 9.97 8.42 -10.10
CA ILE A 55 10.95 8.70 -9.04
C ILE A 55 10.23 9.21 -7.79
N ASN A 56 9.29 10.13 -7.94
CA ASN A 56 8.53 10.68 -6.82
C ASN A 56 7.74 9.58 -6.10
N ASP A 57 7.13 8.67 -6.84
CA ASP A 57 6.39 7.54 -6.27
C ASP A 57 7.30 6.68 -5.37
N ILE A 58 8.52 6.39 -5.83
CA ILE A 58 9.48 5.61 -5.04
C ILE A 58 9.83 6.33 -3.74
N VAL A 59 10.09 7.63 -3.81
CA VAL A 59 10.43 8.45 -2.64
C VAL A 59 9.26 8.49 -1.66
N TYR A 60 8.04 8.72 -2.14
CA TYR A 60 6.85 8.77 -1.29
C TYR A 60 6.58 7.44 -0.62
N LEU A 61 6.72 6.33 -1.34
CA LEU A 61 6.54 5.00 -0.77
C LEU A 61 7.56 4.71 0.34
N ALA A 62 8.81 5.12 0.15
CA ALA A 62 9.84 4.95 1.17
C ALA A 62 9.52 5.75 2.44
N GLU A 63 9.07 7.00 2.28
CA GLU A 63 8.68 7.84 3.40
C GLU A 63 7.45 7.31 4.12
N LEU A 64 6.45 6.84 3.37
CA LEU A 64 5.25 6.22 3.94
C LEU A 64 5.61 4.99 4.75
N LYS A 65 6.48 4.14 4.21
CA LYS A 65 6.92 2.92 4.90
C LYS A 65 7.53 3.27 6.25
N LYS A 66 8.44 4.23 6.28
CA LYS A 66 9.09 4.66 7.52
C LYS A 66 8.09 5.16 8.54
N ASN A 67 7.19 6.05 8.13
CA ASN A 67 6.17 6.61 9.01
C ASN A 67 5.23 5.52 9.55
N MET A 68 4.83 4.60 8.69
CA MET A 68 3.92 3.52 9.08
C MET A 68 4.58 2.50 10.00
N GLU A 69 5.87 2.18 9.77
CA GLU A 69 6.62 1.30 10.67
C GLU A 69 6.70 1.90 12.07
N ASP A 70 7.01 3.18 12.18
CA ASP A 70 7.06 3.88 13.46
C ASP A 70 5.70 3.84 14.16
N LYS A 71 4.62 4.06 13.41
CA LYS A 71 3.26 4.03 13.95
C LYS A 71 2.86 2.64 14.41
N LEU A 72 3.21 1.61 13.65
CA LEU A 72 2.96 0.21 14.03
C LEU A 72 3.67 -0.13 15.34
N LEU A 73 4.90 0.33 15.51
CA LEU A 73 5.65 0.14 16.75
C LEU A 73 4.99 0.86 17.91
N ASP A 74 4.60 2.12 17.72
CA ASP A 74 3.93 2.92 18.75
C ASP A 74 2.63 2.28 19.23
N LEU A 75 1.86 1.71 18.31
CA LEU A 75 0.59 1.05 18.61
C LEU A 75 0.77 -0.42 19.04
N LYS A 76 1.99 -0.91 19.12
CA LYS A 76 2.32 -2.31 19.44
C LYS A 76 1.65 -3.30 18.49
N ARG A 77 1.56 -2.94 17.20
CA ARG A 77 0.93 -3.76 16.16
C ARG A 77 1.91 -4.25 15.11
N PHE A 78 3.21 -3.97 15.29
CA PHE A 78 4.23 -4.35 14.32
C PHE A 78 4.34 -5.88 14.17
N LYS A 79 4.28 -6.61 15.27
CA LYS A 79 4.33 -8.07 15.26
C LYS A 79 3.16 -8.65 14.48
N THR A 80 1.97 -8.13 14.69
CA THR A 80 0.77 -8.54 13.96
C THR A 80 0.93 -8.24 12.47
N PHE A 81 1.42 -7.07 12.13
CA PHE A 81 1.68 -6.70 10.74
C PHE A 81 2.65 -7.67 10.08
N ASN A 82 3.77 -7.99 10.73
CA ASN A 82 4.76 -8.92 10.20
C ASN A 82 4.17 -10.31 9.96
N SER A 83 3.31 -10.78 10.87
CA SER A 83 2.62 -12.06 10.71
C SER A 83 1.71 -12.05 9.49
N ILE A 84 0.99 -10.94 9.26
CA ILE A 84 0.16 -10.78 8.07
C ILE A 84 1.02 -10.80 6.81
N MET A 85 2.17 -10.11 6.81
CA MET A 85 3.05 -10.08 5.65
C MET A 85 3.59 -11.47 5.32
N LYS A 86 3.91 -12.26 6.32
CA LYS A 86 4.33 -13.65 6.11
C LYS A 86 3.21 -14.52 5.54
N PHE A 87 1.97 -14.20 5.85
CA PHE A 87 0.81 -14.93 5.35
C PHE A 87 0.46 -14.57 3.90
N MET A 88 0.96 -13.48 3.35
CA MET A 88 0.55 -13.00 2.03
C MET A 88 0.73 -14.03 0.92
N ASP A 89 1.82 -14.79 0.93
CA ASP A 89 2.03 -15.84 -0.07
C ASP A 89 0.94 -16.91 0.01
N THR A 90 0.57 -17.31 1.23
CA THR A 90 -0.52 -18.26 1.46
C THR A 90 -1.85 -17.67 0.98
N ARG A 91 -2.08 -16.37 1.18
CA ARG A 91 -3.28 -15.70 0.69
C ARG A 91 -3.39 -15.79 -0.83
N VAL A 92 -2.28 -15.56 -1.53
CA VAL A 92 -2.25 -15.68 -2.99
C VAL A 92 -2.59 -17.12 -3.41
N GLU A 93 -2.03 -18.11 -2.73
CA GLU A 93 -2.34 -19.53 -3.01
C GLU A 93 -3.83 -19.81 -2.79
N LEU A 94 -4.43 -19.29 -1.72
CA LEU A 94 -5.85 -19.46 -1.45
C LEU A 94 -6.70 -18.82 -2.55
N ASP A 95 -6.33 -17.64 -3.01
CA ASP A 95 -7.03 -16.98 -4.10
C ASP A 95 -7.01 -17.82 -5.38
N LEU A 96 -5.85 -18.43 -5.70
CA LEU A 96 -5.70 -19.31 -6.85
C LEU A 96 -6.49 -20.60 -6.73
N MET A 97 -6.75 -21.05 -5.51
CA MET A 97 -7.58 -22.23 -5.23
C MET A 97 -9.09 -21.94 -5.30
N GLY A 98 -9.48 -20.69 -5.49
CA GLY A 98 -10.88 -20.31 -5.61
C GLY A 98 -11.47 -19.60 -4.41
N TRP A 99 -10.66 -19.23 -3.42
CA TRP A 99 -11.12 -18.52 -2.22
C TRP A 99 -11.02 -17.00 -2.33
N GLU A 100 -10.82 -16.49 -3.54
CA GLU A 100 -10.60 -15.07 -3.82
C GLU A 100 -11.73 -14.18 -3.30
N ASN A 101 -12.98 -14.61 -3.48
CA ASN A 101 -14.17 -13.83 -3.12
C ASN A 101 -14.87 -14.36 -1.87
N SER A 102 -14.21 -15.19 -1.10
CA SER A 102 -14.78 -15.83 0.09
C SER A 102 -13.82 -15.73 1.26
N ASP A 103 -14.38 -15.67 2.46
CA ASP A 103 -13.58 -15.72 3.67
C ASP A 103 -13.56 -17.16 4.20
N ILE A 104 -12.45 -17.85 3.95
CA ILE A 104 -12.26 -19.23 4.42
C ILE A 104 -12.29 -19.32 5.96
N PHE A 105 -12.05 -18.22 6.64
CA PHE A 105 -12.03 -18.18 8.11
C PHE A 105 -13.39 -17.84 8.73
N ALA A 106 -14.40 -17.58 7.90
CA ALA A 106 -15.73 -17.24 8.40
C ALA A 106 -16.36 -18.42 9.13
N HIS A 107 -16.87 -18.17 10.32
CA HIS A 107 -17.54 -19.15 11.17
C HIS A 107 -19.02 -18.80 11.28
N LYS A 108 -19.86 -19.49 10.54
CA LYS A 108 -21.32 -19.30 10.58
C LYS A 108 -22.03 -20.60 10.73
#